data_73782cd223e9bdd35757dab040f77f17
#
_entry.id   73782cd223e9bdd35757dab040f77f17
#
_cell.length_a   1.000
_cell.length_b   1.000
_cell.length_c   1.000
_cell.angle_alpha   90.00
_cell.angle_beta   90.00
_cell.angle_gamma   90.00
#
_symmetry.space_group_name_H-M   'P 1'
#
loop_
_entity.id
_entity.type
_entity.pdbx_description
1 polymer ?
#
loop_
_entity_poly.entity_id
_entity_poly.type
_entity_poly.pdbx_seq_one_letter_code
_entity_poly.pdbx_strand_id
1 'polypeptide(L)'
;MGIPVEDASTTINFPEDGTYYVYARTYNWTSPWSKAKGPGRFILKIDNKRLMPVLGDEGEQWQWQSAGKVSVKAGKSILSLHDLTGFNGRCDAIYMTTDMGKLPPEPKEELEAFRRNMLDLPFEPIESSEYDLVVVGGGIAGICAATAAARLGCKVALVNDRPVLGGNNSSEIRVHLGGTIEVGPNKGLGRMIREFGHSIEGNAQ
;
A
#
# COMPACT_ATOMS: atom_id res chain seq x y z
N MET A 1 -14.79 11.50 -13.16
CA MET A 1 -13.78 11.77 -12.12
C MET A 1 -14.36 11.22 -10.82
N GLY A 2 -13.53 10.60 -9.99
CA GLY A 2 -13.96 10.13 -8.68
C GLY A 2 -14.28 11.28 -7.72
N ILE A 3 -14.87 10.95 -6.59
CA ILE A 3 -15.06 11.89 -5.49
C ILE A 3 -13.87 11.72 -4.54
N PRO A 4 -13.21 12.80 -4.09
CA PRO A 4 -12.16 12.71 -3.08
C PRO A 4 -12.64 11.94 -1.85
N VAL A 5 -11.76 11.10 -1.31
CA VAL A 5 -12.03 10.31 -0.09
C VAL A 5 -11.48 11.04 1.13
N GLU A 6 -11.83 10.55 2.31
CA GLU A 6 -11.27 11.04 3.57
C GLU A 6 -9.75 10.86 3.62
N ASP A 7 -9.08 11.70 4.40
CA ASP A 7 -7.63 11.67 4.56
C ASP A 7 -7.17 10.34 5.17
N ALA A 8 -6.20 9.71 4.51
CA ALA A 8 -5.44 8.63 5.14
C ALA A 8 -4.42 9.23 6.09
N SER A 9 -4.54 8.95 7.38
CA SER A 9 -3.73 9.62 8.40
C SER A 9 -3.00 8.63 9.31
N THR A 10 -1.80 9.01 9.74
CA THR A 10 -1.02 8.27 10.74
C THR A 10 -0.30 9.23 11.69
N THR A 11 0.02 8.75 12.89
CA THR A 11 0.86 9.50 13.82
C THR A 11 2.32 9.21 13.53
N ILE A 12 3.10 10.28 13.38
CA ILE A 12 4.56 10.23 13.25
C ILE A 12 5.21 10.93 14.43
N ASN A 13 6.48 10.67 14.68
CA ASN A 13 7.25 11.30 15.75
C ASN A 13 8.47 12.01 15.18
N PHE A 14 8.55 13.32 15.38
CA PHE A 14 9.72 14.10 15.03
C PHE A 14 10.73 14.04 16.17
N PRO A 15 11.98 13.60 15.93
CA PRO A 15 12.98 13.45 16.99
C PRO A 15 13.46 14.79 17.57
N GLU A 16 13.41 15.85 16.78
CA GLU A 16 13.91 17.18 17.17
C GLU A 16 13.10 18.32 16.52
N ASP A 17 13.20 19.51 17.13
CA ASP A 17 12.66 20.74 16.55
C ASP A 17 13.41 21.06 15.26
N GLY A 18 12.71 21.48 14.21
CA GLY A 18 13.43 21.86 12.99
C GLY A 18 12.55 22.07 11.78
N THR A 19 13.23 22.38 10.70
CA THR A 19 12.62 22.40 9.36
C THR A 19 12.94 21.10 8.65
N TYR A 20 11.92 20.37 8.29
CA TYR A 20 12.02 19.11 7.55
C TYR A 20 11.64 19.31 6.10
N TYR A 21 12.48 18.80 5.20
CA TYR A 21 12.18 18.65 3.79
C TYR A 21 11.45 17.35 3.57
N VAL A 22 10.32 17.42 2.89
CA VAL A 22 9.41 16.28 2.74
C VAL A 22 9.41 15.84 1.28
N TYR A 23 9.55 14.57 1.06
CA TYR A 23 9.56 13.94 -0.26
C TYR A 23 8.56 12.79 -0.27
N ALA A 24 7.85 12.62 -1.39
CA ALA A 24 7.01 11.46 -1.62
C ALA A 24 7.48 10.69 -2.85
N ARG A 25 7.52 9.38 -2.76
CA ARG A 25 7.79 8.53 -3.90
C ARG A 25 6.48 8.26 -4.62
N THR A 26 6.35 8.84 -5.80
CA THR A 26 5.10 8.90 -6.57
C THR A 26 5.37 8.98 -8.07
N TYR A 27 4.34 8.85 -8.89
CA TYR A 27 4.38 9.08 -10.34
C TYR A 27 2.98 9.30 -10.89
N ASN A 28 2.91 9.83 -12.12
CA ASN A 28 1.68 9.88 -12.89
C ASN A 28 1.40 8.52 -13.54
N TRP A 29 0.48 7.73 -12.98
CA TRP A 29 0.17 6.39 -13.47
C TRP A 29 -0.47 6.39 -14.87
N THR A 30 -0.96 7.53 -15.37
CA THR A 30 -1.50 7.65 -16.74
C THR A 30 -0.43 7.96 -17.78
N SER A 31 0.81 8.19 -17.38
CA SER A 31 1.92 8.55 -18.28
C SER A 31 2.14 7.61 -19.48
N PRO A 32 1.88 6.28 -19.39
CA PRO A 32 2.00 5.40 -20.56
C PRO A 32 0.99 5.73 -21.67
N TRP A 33 -0.12 6.38 -21.34
CA TRP A 33 -1.20 6.67 -22.29
C TRP A 33 -1.39 8.16 -22.58
N SER A 34 -0.89 9.02 -21.70
CA SER A 34 -1.12 10.46 -21.78
C SER A 34 0.10 11.26 -21.31
N LYS A 35 0.44 12.29 -22.07
CA LYS A 35 1.47 13.28 -21.67
C LYS A 35 0.88 14.43 -20.84
N ALA A 36 -0.41 14.46 -20.61
CA ALA A 36 -1.04 15.43 -19.75
C ALA A 36 -0.76 15.14 -18.27
N LYS A 37 -0.96 16.13 -17.42
CA LYS A 37 -0.93 15.94 -15.96
C LYS A 37 -1.90 14.85 -15.54
N GLY A 38 -1.44 13.98 -14.66
CA GLY A 38 -2.22 12.82 -14.20
C GLY A 38 -3.43 13.21 -13.37
N PRO A 39 -4.44 12.35 -13.37
CA PRO A 39 -5.65 12.57 -12.58
C PRO A 39 -5.49 12.21 -11.09
N GLY A 40 -4.49 11.40 -10.72
CA GLY A 40 -4.30 10.88 -9.36
C GLY A 40 -3.61 11.88 -8.44
N ARG A 41 -4.20 13.05 -8.22
CA ARG A 41 -3.59 14.17 -7.49
C ARG A 41 -3.88 14.11 -6.00
N PHE A 42 -2.84 14.35 -5.22
CA PHE A 42 -2.93 14.44 -3.76
C PHE A 42 -1.94 15.47 -3.20
N ILE A 43 -2.09 15.81 -1.95
CA ILE A 43 -1.12 16.57 -1.17
C ILE A 43 -0.85 15.88 0.16
N LEU A 44 0.28 16.20 0.77
CA LEU A 44 0.55 15.82 2.14
C LEU A 44 0.15 16.95 3.09
N LYS A 45 -0.25 16.59 4.31
CA LYS A 45 -0.50 17.52 5.41
C LYS A 45 0.27 17.04 6.64
N ILE A 46 0.78 17.99 7.42
CA ILE A 46 1.31 17.74 8.77
C ILE A 46 0.57 18.66 9.73
N ASP A 47 -0.11 18.09 10.70
CA ASP A 47 -0.99 18.79 11.66
C ASP A 47 -1.95 19.76 10.94
N ASN A 48 -2.61 19.28 9.91
CA ASN A 48 -3.51 20.05 9.03
C ASN A 48 -2.83 21.12 8.15
N LYS A 49 -1.54 21.38 8.28
CA LYS A 49 -0.81 22.26 7.36
C LYS A 49 -0.59 21.55 6.03
N ARG A 50 -1.14 22.13 4.98
CA ARG A 50 -0.94 21.64 3.61
C ARG A 50 0.51 21.85 3.18
N LEU A 51 1.12 20.83 2.62
CA LEU A 51 2.39 20.92 1.92
C LEU A 51 2.16 21.13 0.41
N MET A 52 3.07 21.77 -0.24
CA MET A 52 3.03 22.06 -1.67
C MET A 52 4.37 21.71 -2.30
N PRO A 53 4.43 21.21 -3.53
CA PRO A 53 3.37 21.21 -4.55
C PRO A 53 2.37 20.03 -4.43
N VAL A 54 1.41 20.01 -5.38
CA VAL A 54 0.55 18.85 -5.63
C VAL A 54 1.40 17.70 -6.17
N LEU A 55 1.07 16.50 -5.78
CA LEU A 55 1.80 15.27 -6.09
C LEU A 55 0.94 14.30 -6.91
N GLY A 56 1.59 13.34 -7.58
CA GLY A 56 0.92 12.26 -8.31
C GLY A 56 0.45 12.60 -9.72
N ASP A 57 0.65 13.83 -10.18
CA ASP A 57 0.25 14.28 -11.51
C ASP A 57 1.41 14.38 -12.52
N GLU A 58 2.65 14.13 -12.08
CA GLU A 58 3.87 14.19 -12.89
C GLU A 58 4.72 12.93 -12.75
N GLY A 59 5.67 12.74 -13.68
CA GLY A 59 6.62 11.64 -13.69
C GLY A 59 6.12 10.41 -14.44
N GLU A 60 6.99 9.85 -15.29
CA GLU A 60 6.67 8.66 -16.11
C GLU A 60 6.94 7.34 -15.36
N GLN A 61 7.69 7.41 -14.28
CA GLN A 61 8.06 6.27 -13.43
C GLN A 61 8.01 6.67 -11.96
N TRP A 62 8.12 5.71 -11.09
CA TRP A 62 8.31 5.96 -9.66
C TRP A 62 9.55 6.78 -9.42
N GLN A 63 9.40 7.93 -8.76
CA GLN A 63 10.48 8.85 -8.42
C GLN A 63 10.17 9.62 -7.16
N TRP A 64 11.19 10.12 -6.50
CA TRP A 64 11.04 11.02 -5.37
C TRP A 64 10.70 12.42 -5.84
N GLN A 65 9.56 12.94 -5.41
CA GLN A 65 9.12 14.30 -5.68
C GLN A 65 9.07 15.10 -4.39
N SER A 66 9.52 16.36 -4.46
CA SER A 66 9.44 17.25 -3.29
C SER A 66 7.99 17.57 -2.98
N ALA A 67 7.60 17.35 -1.75
CA ALA A 67 6.33 17.82 -1.18
C ALA A 67 6.49 19.15 -0.41
N GLY A 68 7.68 19.78 -0.51
CA GLY A 68 7.99 21.02 0.17
C GLY A 68 8.69 20.83 1.51
N LYS A 69 8.48 21.78 2.41
CA LYS A 69 9.09 21.78 3.75
C LYS A 69 8.10 22.17 4.82
N VAL A 70 8.36 21.75 6.05
CA VAL A 70 7.55 22.09 7.22
C VAL A 70 8.46 22.36 8.42
N SER A 71 8.14 23.37 9.23
CA SER A 71 8.78 23.57 10.52
C SER A 71 7.89 22.99 11.61
N VAL A 72 8.47 22.11 12.41
CA VAL A 72 7.79 21.35 13.45
C VAL A 72 8.55 21.42 14.77
N LYS A 73 7.86 21.09 15.85
CA LYS A 73 8.43 20.77 17.15
C LYS A 73 8.67 19.29 17.28
N ALA A 74 9.63 18.90 18.12
CA ALA A 74 9.84 17.52 18.52
C ALA A 74 8.57 16.94 19.14
N GLY A 75 8.31 15.69 18.85
CA GLY A 75 7.15 14.97 19.37
C GLY A 75 6.19 14.49 18.28
N LYS A 76 5.00 14.12 18.70
CA LYS A 76 3.99 13.52 17.82
C LYS A 76 3.30 14.57 16.97
N SER A 77 3.13 14.25 15.70
CA SER A 77 2.35 15.01 14.70
C SER A 77 1.51 14.05 13.85
N ILE A 78 0.50 14.56 13.22
CA ILE A 78 -0.35 13.79 12.30
C ILE A 78 0.11 14.05 10.87
N LEU A 79 0.60 13.00 10.21
CA LEU A 79 0.83 13.00 8.77
C LEU A 79 -0.43 12.51 8.07
N SER A 80 -0.93 13.28 7.10
CA SER A 80 -2.09 12.89 6.30
C SER A 80 -1.78 12.99 4.81
N LEU A 81 -2.28 12.01 4.07
CA LEU A 81 -2.39 12.04 2.62
C LEU A 81 -3.80 12.50 2.27
N HIS A 82 -3.91 13.65 1.63
CA HIS A 82 -5.17 14.28 1.26
C HIS A 82 -5.42 14.11 -0.23
N ASP A 83 -6.43 13.34 -0.57
CA ASP A 83 -6.85 13.12 -1.94
C ASP A 83 -7.53 14.36 -2.51
N LEU A 84 -7.17 14.75 -3.73
CA LEU A 84 -7.74 15.91 -4.42
C LEU A 84 -8.73 15.53 -5.52
N THR A 85 -8.75 14.28 -5.94
CA THR A 85 -9.46 13.90 -7.17
C THR A 85 -10.29 12.63 -7.08
N GLY A 86 -10.12 11.83 -6.05
CA GLY A 86 -10.77 10.52 -5.94
C GLY A 86 -10.36 9.56 -7.07
N PHE A 87 -9.15 9.69 -7.60
CA PHE A 87 -8.76 8.96 -8.80
C PHE A 87 -7.35 8.38 -8.73
N ASN A 88 -7.19 7.34 -7.90
CA ASN A 88 -6.00 6.49 -7.86
C ASN A 88 -4.65 7.23 -7.76
N GLY A 89 -4.48 8.15 -6.85
CA GLY A 89 -3.19 8.72 -6.50
C GLY A 89 -2.20 7.61 -6.13
N ARG A 90 -0.96 7.74 -6.57
CA ARG A 90 0.11 6.77 -6.32
C ARG A 90 1.11 7.33 -5.33
N CYS A 91 1.16 6.77 -4.14
CA CYS A 91 2.14 7.10 -3.12
C CYS A 91 2.72 5.80 -2.56
N ASP A 92 4.03 5.60 -2.73
CA ASP A 92 4.73 4.40 -2.27
C ASP A 92 5.39 4.62 -0.91
N ALA A 93 6.03 5.78 -0.74
CA ALA A 93 6.71 6.12 0.50
C ALA A 93 6.79 7.63 0.70
N ILE A 94 6.92 8.04 1.96
CA ILE A 94 7.15 9.42 2.36
C ILE A 94 8.45 9.45 3.16
N TYR A 95 9.37 10.34 2.78
CA TYR A 95 10.64 10.54 3.42
C TYR A 95 10.78 11.97 3.93
N MET A 96 11.29 12.13 5.12
CA MET A 96 11.49 13.44 5.75
C MET A 96 12.92 13.54 6.29
N THR A 97 13.55 14.68 6.06
CA THR A 97 14.93 14.94 6.50
C THR A 97 15.12 16.39 6.82
N THR A 98 16.00 16.69 7.77
CA THR A 98 16.49 18.06 8.05
C THR A 98 17.58 18.49 7.05
N ASP A 99 18.13 17.56 6.28
CA ASP A 99 19.21 17.80 5.33
C ASP A 99 18.65 18.12 3.94
N MET A 100 18.78 19.36 3.49
CA MET A 100 18.28 19.82 2.21
C MET A 100 18.98 19.12 1.05
N GLY A 101 18.20 18.54 0.14
CA GLY A 101 18.74 17.87 -1.05
C GLY A 101 19.20 16.42 -0.83
N LYS A 102 19.14 15.91 0.40
CA LYS A 102 19.39 14.50 0.65
C LYS A 102 18.18 13.66 0.26
N LEU A 103 18.21 13.15 -0.95
CA LEU A 103 17.19 12.25 -1.48
C LEU A 103 17.56 10.78 -1.21
N PRO A 104 16.56 9.92 -0.99
CA PRO A 104 16.78 8.48 -1.04
C PRO A 104 17.23 8.05 -2.45
N PRO A 105 17.97 6.95 -2.56
CA PRO A 105 18.39 6.45 -3.87
C PRO A 105 17.20 5.98 -4.71
N GLU A 106 17.34 6.05 -6.04
CA GLU A 106 16.34 5.53 -7.00
C GLU A 106 16.66 4.11 -7.50
N PRO A 107 17.93 3.69 -7.69
CA PRO A 107 18.23 2.32 -8.11
C PRO A 107 17.64 1.30 -7.14
N LYS A 108 17.05 0.23 -7.67
CA LYS A 108 16.25 -0.72 -6.90
C LYS A 108 17.01 -1.32 -5.70
N GLU A 109 18.21 -1.80 -5.94
CA GLU A 109 19.04 -2.45 -4.91
C GLU A 109 19.43 -1.48 -3.79
N GLU A 110 19.79 -0.27 -4.17
CA GLU A 110 20.16 0.79 -3.22
C GLU A 110 18.93 1.27 -2.44
N LEU A 111 17.79 1.40 -3.09
CA LEU A 111 16.53 1.77 -2.46
C LEU A 111 16.06 0.70 -1.46
N GLU A 112 16.20 -0.58 -1.77
CA GLU A 112 15.88 -1.67 -0.85
C GLU A 112 16.78 -1.65 0.39
N ALA A 113 18.08 -1.47 0.21
CA ALA A 113 19.04 -1.34 1.31
C ALA A 113 18.75 -0.10 2.17
N PHE A 114 18.45 1.02 1.52
CA PHE A 114 18.06 2.26 2.19
C PHE A 114 16.80 2.06 3.04
N ARG A 115 15.75 1.43 2.47
CA ARG A 115 14.49 1.16 3.18
C ARG A 115 14.70 0.24 4.38
N ARG A 116 15.50 -0.82 4.24
CA ARG A 116 15.84 -1.70 5.35
C ARG A 116 16.48 -0.94 6.51
N ASN A 117 17.46 -0.09 6.22
CA ASN A 117 18.11 0.73 7.22
C ASN A 117 17.16 1.71 7.90
N MET A 118 16.31 2.40 7.12
CA MET A 118 15.38 3.40 7.67
C MET A 118 14.26 2.78 8.50
N LEU A 119 13.90 1.54 8.23
CA LEU A 119 12.85 0.79 8.93
C LEU A 119 13.41 -0.15 10.01
N ASP A 120 14.72 -0.13 10.23
CA ASP A 120 15.43 -1.01 11.16
C ASP A 120 15.09 -2.50 10.93
N LEU A 121 15.01 -2.90 9.66
CA LEU A 121 14.71 -4.28 9.30
C LEU A 121 15.99 -5.11 9.28
N PRO A 122 15.96 -6.35 9.77
CA PRO A 122 17.11 -7.23 9.77
C PRO A 122 17.54 -7.56 8.33
N PHE A 123 18.85 -7.66 8.09
CA PHE A 123 19.41 -8.09 6.80
C PHE A 123 19.10 -9.55 6.52
N GLU A 124 19.21 -10.38 7.54
CA GLU A 124 18.90 -11.80 7.43
C GLU A 124 17.44 -12.03 7.80
N PRO A 125 16.76 -12.94 7.10
CA PRO A 125 15.40 -13.33 7.47
C PRO A 125 15.37 -13.86 8.91
N ILE A 126 14.34 -13.45 9.64
CA ILE A 126 14.08 -14.01 10.97
C ILE A 126 13.52 -15.42 10.77
N GLU A 127 14.20 -16.41 11.37
CA GLU A 127 13.68 -17.78 11.38
C GLU A 127 12.35 -17.84 12.16
N SER A 128 11.39 -18.53 11.58
CA SER A 128 10.10 -18.78 12.18
C SER A 128 9.97 -20.25 12.60
N SER A 129 8.79 -20.62 13.03
CA SER A 129 8.48 -22.02 13.35
C SER A 129 8.44 -22.90 12.10
N GLU A 130 8.60 -24.20 12.27
CA GLU A 130 8.33 -25.17 11.22
C GLU A 130 6.82 -25.28 10.94
N TYR A 131 6.47 -25.47 9.69
CA TYR A 131 5.10 -25.62 9.20
C TYR A 131 5.02 -26.81 8.26
N ASP A 132 3.87 -27.50 8.26
CA ASP A 132 3.59 -28.58 7.29
C ASP A 132 3.36 -28.03 5.89
N LEU A 133 2.81 -26.81 5.79
CA LEU A 133 2.54 -26.13 4.53
C LEU A 133 2.76 -24.62 4.66
N VAL A 134 3.50 -24.07 3.73
CA VAL A 134 3.62 -22.61 3.56
C VAL A 134 2.93 -22.20 2.25
N VAL A 135 1.93 -21.33 2.35
CA VAL A 135 1.23 -20.75 1.21
C VAL A 135 1.71 -19.31 1.02
N VAL A 136 2.28 -19.02 -0.15
CA VAL A 136 2.76 -17.68 -0.48
C VAL A 136 1.75 -16.98 -1.38
N GLY A 137 1.22 -15.86 -0.90
CA GLY A 137 0.19 -15.06 -1.55
C GLY A 137 -1.19 -15.21 -0.91
N GLY A 138 -1.65 -14.12 -0.27
CA GLY A 138 -2.94 -14.07 0.42
C GLY A 138 -4.13 -13.69 -0.48
N GLY A 139 -4.06 -13.95 -1.80
CA GLY A 139 -5.22 -13.85 -2.67
C GLY A 139 -6.27 -14.94 -2.37
N ILE A 140 -7.43 -14.92 -3.02
CA ILE A 140 -8.51 -15.90 -2.77
C ILE A 140 -8.01 -17.34 -2.89
N ALA A 141 -7.20 -17.65 -3.89
CA ALA A 141 -6.64 -18.99 -4.05
C ALA A 141 -5.76 -19.40 -2.86
N GLY A 142 -4.89 -18.52 -2.38
CA GLY A 142 -4.04 -18.79 -1.22
C GLY A 142 -4.83 -18.92 0.07
N ILE A 143 -5.85 -18.08 0.29
CA ILE A 143 -6.75 -18.19 1.44
C ILE A 143 -7.46 -19.54 1.41
N CYS A 144 -8.01 -19.95 0.26
CA CYS A 144 -8.69 -21.23 0.11
C CYS A 144 -7.73 -22.41 0.38
N ALA A 145 -6.52 -22.37 -0.17
CA ALA A 145 -5.51 -23.43 0.03
C ALA A 145 -5.10 -23.53 1.49
N ALA A 146 -4.75 -22.42 2.12
CA ALA A 146 -4.35 -22.37 3.52
C ALA A 146 -5.46 -22.87 4.45
N THR A 147 -6.70 -22.42 4.23
CA THR A 147 -7.84 -22.83 5.04
C THR A 147 -8.17 -24.32 4.85
N ALA A 148 -8.12 -24.80 3.60
CA ALA A 148 -8.36 -26.23 3.34
C ALA A 148 -7.33 -27.11 4.04
N ALA A 149 -6.06 -26.79 3.96
CA ALA A 149 -5.00 -27.53 4.62
C ALA A 149 -5.12 -27.48 6.17
N ALA A 150 -5.39 -26.30 6.73
CA ALA A 150 -5.59 -26.14 8.16
C ALA A 150 -6.80 -26.96 8.68
N ARG A 151 -7.89 -27.04 7.92
CA ARG A 151 -9.05 -27.88 8.25
C ARG A 151 -8.75 -29.38 8.20
N LEU A 152 -7.74 -29.77 7.44
CA LEU A 152 -7.24 -31.16 7.42
C LEU A 152 -6.21 -31.44 8.52
N GLY A 153 -5.94 -30.50 9.41
CA GLY A 153 -5.07 -30.65 10.55
C GLY A 153 -3.61 -30.23 10.31
N CYS A 154 -3.28 -29.69 9.14
CA CYS A 154 -1.93 -29.19 8.88
C CYS A 154 -1.66 -27.89 9.67
N LYS A 155 -0.42 -27.75 10.16
CA LYS A 155 0.12 -26.47 10.65
C LYS A 155 0.51 -25.63 9.45
N VAL A 156 -0.26 -24.58 9.17
CA VAL A 156 -0.12 -23.78 7.95
C VAL A 156 0.36 -22.39 8.25
N ALA A 157 1.31 -21.88 7.43
CA ALA A 157 1.62 -20.47 7.34
C ALA A 157 1.08 -19.89 6.04
N LEU A 158 0.40 -18.75 6.12
CA LEU A 158 0.00 -17.93 4.97
C LEU A 158 0.83 -16.65 4.95
N VAL A 159 1.68 -16.52 3.94
CA VAL A 159 2.55 -15.33 3.75
C VAL A 159 1.87 -14.36 2.80
N ASN A 160 1.70 -13.13 3.23
CA ASN A 160 1.10 -12.06 2.42
C ASN A 160 1.90 -10.78 2.59
N ASP A 161 2.13 -10.06 1.50
CA ASP A 161 2.89 -8.80 1.46
C ASP A 161 2.00 -7.57 1.66
N ARG A 162 0.68 -7.75 1.71
CA ARG A 162 -0.30 -6.67 1.89
C ARG A 162 -0.98 -6.76 3.25
N PRO A 163 -1.41 -5.64 3.82
CA PRO A 163 -2.09 -5.63 5.11
C PRO A 163 -3.46 -6.33 5.07
N VAL A 164 -4.05 -6.47 3.89
CA VAL A 164 -5.38 -7.07 3.70
C VAL A 164 -5.28 -8.29 2.80
N LEU A 165 -5.92 -9.38 3.23
CA LEU A 165 -6.06 -10.59 2.43
C LEU A 165 -7.14 -10.43 1.35
N GLY A 166 -7.07 -11.27 0.31
CA GLY A 166 -8.06 -11.30 -0.78
C GLY A 166 -7.48 -10.91 -2.15
N GLY A 167 -6.31 -10.30 -2.20
CA GLY A 167 -5.68 -9.88 -3.46
C GLY A 167 -6.58 -8.89 -4.22
N ASN A 168 -6.88 -9.19 -5.49
CA ASN A 168 -7.79 -8.36 -6.30
C ASN A 168 -9.21 -8.29 -5.75
N ASN A 169 -9.63 -9.28 -4.97
CA ASN A 169 -10.96 -9.34 -4.36
C ASN A 169 -11.01 -8.66 -2.99
N SER A 170 -9.88 -8.13 -2.52
CA SER A 170 -9.81 -7.41 -1.24
C SER A 170 -10.50 -6.05 -1.31
N SER A 171 -10.70 -5.44 -0.13
CA SER A 171 -11.18 -4.07 -0.02
C SER A 171 -10.27 -3.03 -0.67
N GLU A 172 -9.00 -3.35 -0.94
CA GLU A 172 -8.06 -2.47 -1.62
C GLU A 172 -8.36 -2.31 -3.11
N ILE A 173 -8.69 -3.42 -3.79
CA ILE A 173 -8.87 -3.44 -5.26
C ILE A 173 -10.34 -3.53 -5.64
N ARG A 174 -11.14 -4.24 -4.85
CA ARG A 174 -12.60 -4.37 -4.97
C ARG A 174 -13.09 -5.00 -6.28
N VAL A 175 -12.29 -5.89 -6.88
CA VAL A 175 -12.78 -6.73 -7.98
C VAL A 175 -13.68 -7.80 -7.37
N HIS A 176 -14.92 -7.87 -7.78
CA HIS A 176 -15.84 -8.91 -7.31
C HIS A 176 -15.45 -10.30 -7.86
N LEU A 177 -15.75 -11.33 -7.09
CA LEU A 177 -15.60 -12.71 -7.55
C LEU A 177 -16.60 -12.99 -8.68
N GLY A 178 -16.07 -13.38 -9.82
CA GLY A 178 -16.86 -13.71 -10.99
C GLY A 178 -16.51 -15.09 -11.53
N GLY A 179 -17.23 -15.52 -12.56
CA GLY A 179 -17.00 -16.79 -13.24
C GLY A 179 -18.00 -17.87 -12.86
N THR A 180 -17.88 -19.01 -13.53
CA THR A 180 -18.73 -20.18 -13.29
C THR A 180 -18.01 -21.13 -12.35
N ILE A 181 -18.57 -21.36 -11.19
CA ILE A 181 -18.06 -22.28 -10.17
C ILE A 181 -18.98 -23.51 -10.06
N GLU A 182 -18.47 -24.58 -9.50
CA GLU A 182 -19.22 -25.84 -9.29
C GLU A 182 -19.63 -26.54 -10.59
N VAL A 183 -18.88 -26.34 -11.66
CA VAL A 183 -19.02 -27.04 -12.92
C VAL A 183 -18.06 -28.25 -13.03
N GLY A 184 -18.45 -29.23 -13.83
CA GLY A 184 -17.63 -30.43 -14.03
C GLY A 184 -17.60 -31.37 -12.82
N PRO A 185 -16.54 -32.17 -12.64
CA PRO A 185 -16.50 -33.22 -11.63
C PRO A 185 -16.34 -32.69 -10.20
N ASN A 186 -15.88 -31.46 -10.02
CA ASN A 186 -15.50 -30.89 -8.71
C ASN A 186 -16.57 -29.89 -8.20
N LYS A 187 -17.79 -30.32 -8.06
CA LYS A 187 -18.94 -29.46 -7.65
C LYS A 187 -18.78 -28.80 -6.28
N GLY A 188 -17.87 -29.29 -5.43
CA GLY A 188 -17.62 -28.71 -4.10
C GLY A 188 -16.67 -27.52 -4.06
N LEU A 189 -16.02 -27.15 -5.16
CA LEU A 189 -15.00 -26.08 -5.18
C LEU A 189 -15.56 -24.70 -4.83
N GLY A 190 -16.83 -24.43 -5.15
CA GLY A 190 -17.45 -23.16 -4.83
C GLY A 190 -17.76 -22.93 -3.34
N ARG A 191 -17.67 -23.95 -2.50
CA ARG A 191 -18.03 -23.85 -1.08
C ARG A 191 -17.20 -22.80 -0.34
N MET A 192 -15.89 -22.86 -0.49
CA MET A 192 -14.99 -21.92 0.19
C MET A 192 -15.11 -20.49 -0.37
N ILE A 193 -15.30 -20.35 -1.66
CA ILE A 193 -15.56 -19.04 -2.28
C ILE A 193 -16.82 -18.40 -1.73
N ARG A 194 -17.89 -19.18 -1.53
CA ARG A 194 -19.12 -18.69 -0.86
C ARG A 194 -18.94 -18.33 0.60
N GLU A 195 -18.02 -19.01 1.28
CA GLU A 195 -17.71 -18.76 2.68
C GLU A 195 -16.89 -17.47 2.88
N PHE A 196 -15.92 -17.21 1.98
CA PHE A 196 -15.07 -16.03 2.02
C PHE A 196 -15.55 -14.90 1.11
N GLY A 197 -16.40 -15.23 0.14
CA GLY A 197 -16.97 -14.24 -0.75
C GLY A 197 -17.86 -13.28 0.02
N HIS A 198 -17.88 -12.09 -0.45
CA HIS A 198 -18.70 -11.05 0.11
C HIS A 198 -20.19 -11.40 -0.03
N SER A 199 -20.99 -11.12 0.95
CA SER A 199 -22.42 -11.07 0.77
C SER A 199 -22.78 -9.96 -0.23
N ILE A 200 -23.78 -10.15 -1.03
CA ILE A 200 -24.22 -9.20 -2.07
C ILE A 200 -24.48 -7.80 -1.51
N GLU A 201 -24.76 -7.68 -0.22
CA GLU A 201 -25.06 -6.43 0.47
C GLU A 201 -23.83 -5.61 0.88
N GLY A 202 -22.63 -6.17 0.88
CA GLY A 202 -21.42 -5.51 1.41
C GLY A 202 -20.42 -5.00 0.37
N ASN A 203 -20.58 -5.37 -0.90
CA ASN A 203 -19.52 -5.20 -1.90
C ASN A 203 -19.59 -3.95 -2.76
N ALA A 204 -20.67 -3.24 -2.69
CA ALA A 204 -20.90 -2.07 -3.52
C ALA A 204 -20.66 -0.74 -2.78
N GLN A 205 -20.04 -0.77 -1.61
CA GLN A 205 -19.73 0.44 -0.84
C GLN A 205 -18.25 0.78 -0.87
#